data_c60b461fc83f734ded08c2120f07e4fe
#
_entry.id   c60b461fc83f734ded08c2120f07e4fe
#
_cell.length_a   1.000
_cell.length_b   1.000
_cell.length_c   1.000
_cell.angle_alpha   90.00
_cell.angle_beta   90.00
_cell.angle_gamma   90.00
#
_symmetry.space_group_name_H-M   'P 1'
#
loop_
_entity.id
_entity.type
_entity.pdbx_description
1 polymer ?
#
loop_
_entity_poly.entity_id
_entity_poly.type
_entity_poly.pdbx_seq_one_letter_code
_entity_poly.pdbx_strand_id
1 'polypeptide(L)'
;MKKMKKMKKMMKNMVCMLLCAGMAWSVITIPEKVTAETTTKNTLYRYREVKTGKFGCVNRKGKVIVKPTYDFIDTFVDGLAQVEKNGKYGYINSKGKEVIKVQYKQADRFSEGLALIQEGKKYKYIDKT
;
A
#
# COMPACT_ATOMS: atom_id res chain seq x y z
N MET A 1 33.21 15.12 -10.48
CA MET A 1 32.13 14.14 -10.22
C MET A 1 32.54 12.68 -10.40
N LYS A 2 33.38 12.31 -11.36
CA LYS A 2 33.87 10.91 -11.52
C LYS A 2 34.74 10.39 -10.35
N LYS A 3 35.52 11.25 -9.67
CA LYS A 3 36.35 10.87 -8.52
C LYS A 3 35.53 10.44 -7.28
N MET A 4 34.42 11.12 -7.00
CA MET A 4 33.61 10.79 -5.85
C MET A 4 32.84 9.44 -6.00
N LYS A 5 32.43 9.08 -7.22
CA LYS A 5 31.80 7.76 -7.48
C LYS A 5 32.79 6.62 -7.30
N LYS A 6 34.11 6.86 -7.68
CA LYS A 6 35.15 5.85 -7.50
C LYS A 6 35.52 5.64 -6.03
N MET A 7 35.54 6.70 -5.23
CA MET A 7 35.79 6.62 -3.78
C MET A 7 34.66 5.88 -3.05
N LYS A 8 33.39 6.13 -3.40
CA LYS A 8 32.25 5.39 -2.80
C LYS A 8 32.29 3.89 -3.13
N LYS A 9 32.75 3.54 -4.33
CA LYS A 9 32.92 2.13 -4.72
C LYS A 9 34.08 1.46 -3.98
N MET A 10 35.20 2.19 -3.76
CA MET A 10 36.33 1.68 -2.98
C MET A 10 36.00 1.55 -1.48
N MET A 11 35.26 2.50 -0.90
CA MET A 11 34.84 2.39 0.49
C MET A 11 33.91 1.19 0.74
N LYS A 12 33.02 0.86 -0.20
CA LYS A 12 32.21 -0.35 -0.10
C LYS A 12 33.05 -1.62 -0.09
N ASN A 13 34.10 -1.67 -0.90
CA ASN A 13 34.99 -2.83 -0.92
C ASN A 13 35.94 -2.90 0.28
N MET A 14 36.35 -1.75 0.83
CA MET A 14 37.18 -1.73 2.05
C MET A 14 36.41 -2.16 3.30
N VAL A 15 35.12 -1.82 3.41
CA VAL A 15 34.29 -2.27 4.54
C VAL A 15 34.09 -3.79 4.50
N CYS A 16 33.97 -4.39 3.32
CA CYS A 16 33.95 -5.85 3.19
C CYS A 16 35.29 -6.52 3.52
N MET A 17 36.43 -5.88 3.22
CA MET A 17 37.75 -6.44 3.56
C MET A 17 38.11 -6.36 5.05
N LEU A 18 37.66 -5.32 5.76
CA LEU A 18 37.92 -5.18 7.20
C LEU A 18 37.08 -6.15 8.04
N LEU A 19 35.99 -6.65 7.55
CA LEU A 19 35.16 -7.67 8.22
C LEU A 19 35.64 -9.10 7.94
N CYS A 20 36.52 -9.31 6.95
CA CYS A 20 37.08 -10.64 6.63
C CYS A 20 38.43 -10.93 7.32
N ALA A 21 39.09 -9.96 7.95
CA ALA A 21 40.40 -10.14 8.56
C ALA A 21 40.27 -10.48 10.05
N GLY A 22 39.81 -11.67 10.36
CA GLY A 22 40.08 -12.10 11.70
C GLY A 22 39.15 -13.01 12.45
N MET A 23 38.21 -13.69 11.84
CA MET A 23 37.58 -14.84 12.51
C MET A 23 37.00 -15.82 11.49
N ALA A 24 37.48 -17.07 11.56
CA ALA A 24 36.86 -18.23 10.92
C ALA A 24 35.50 -18.49 11.58
N TRP A 25 34.52 -17.72 11.21
CA TRP A 25 33.15 -17.95 11.61
C TRP A 25 32.33 -18.22 10.38
N SER A 26 31.57 -19.28 10.50
CA SER A 26 30.60 -19.73 9.53
C SER A 26 30.09 -18.55 8.69
N VAL A 27 30.40 -18.61 7.40
CA VAL A 27 29.82 -17.74 6.41
C VAL A 27 28.32 -17.86 6.58
N ILE A 28 27.71 -16.96 7.34
CA ILE A 28 26.33 -16.64 7.13
C ILE A 28 26.37 -15.98 5.75
N THR A 29 26.25 -16.79 4.72
CA THR A 29 25.82 -16.35 3.42
C THR A 29 24.47 -15.69 3.66
N ILE A 30 24.51 -14.40 4.01
CA ILE A 30 23.37 -13.54 3.82
C ILE A 30 23.09 -13.69 2.32
N PRO A 31 22.00 -14.35 1.93
CA PRO A 31 21.69 -14.45 0.51
C PRO A 31 21.67 -13.01 0.00
N GLU A 32 22.50 -12.74 -0.97
CA GLU A 32 22.69 -11.43 -1.62
C GLU A 32 21.39 -10.96 -2.33
N LYS A 33 20.34 -11.64 -2.12
CA LYS A 33 18.96 -11.36 -2.46
C LYS A 33 18.06 -11.34 -1.23
N VAL A 34 18.44 -10.62 -0.20
CA VAL A 34 17.46 -9.77 0.41
C VAL A 34 17.37 -8.55 -0.55
N THR A 35 16.90 -8.77 -1.76
CA THR A 35 16.00 -7.81 -2.30
C THR A 35 14.97 -7.67 -1.20
N ALA A 36 15.13 -6.68 -0.32
CA ALA A 36 13.97 -6.00 0.14
C ALA A 36 13.18 -5.78 -1.15
N GLU A 37 12.29 -6.69 -1.48
CA GLU A 37 11.08 -6.30 -2.13
C GLU A 37 10.50 -5.29 -1.17
N THR A 38 11.06 -4.11 -1.21
CA THR A 38 10.29 -2.93 -1.06
C THR A 38 9.28 -3.10 -2.18
N THR A 39 8.30 -3.95 -1.91
CA THR A 39 7.03 -3.82 -2.51
C THR A 39 6.73 -2.37 -2.23
N THR A 40 7.07 -1.50 -3.17
CA THR A 40 6.52 -0.16 -3.25
C THR A 40 5.06 -0.39 -3.57
N LYS A 41 4.41 -1.05 -2.63
CA LYS A 41 2.98 -1.13 -2.52
C LYS A 41 2.60 0.33 -2.63
N ASN A 42 1.90 0.71 -3.68
CA ASN A 42 1.37 2.07 -3.86
C ASN A 42 0.51 2.38 -2.64
N THR A 43 1.20 2.68 -1.53
CA THR A 43 0.54 2.97 -0.26
C THR A 43 -0.09 4.33 -0.41
N LEU A 44 -1.39 4.35 -0.42
CA LEU A 44 -2.17 5.58 -0.40
C LEU A 44 -2.42 5.97 1.05
N TYR A 45 -2.29 7.26 1.31
CA TYR A 45 -2.57 7.86 2.61
C TYR A 45 -3.88 8.61 2.51
N ARG A 46 -4.78 8.31 3.40
CA ARG A 46 -6.07 8.98 3.53
C ARG A 46 -5.87 10.39 4.09
N TYR A 47 -6.54 11.36 3.51
CA TYR A 47 -6.66 12.71 4.06
C TYR A 47 -8.11 13.16 4.07
N ARG A 48 -8.44 14.09 4.95
CA ARG A 48 -9.75 14.70 5.04
C ARG A 48 -9.66 16.16 4.63
N GLU A 49 -10.51 16.57 3.71
CA GLU A 49 -10.63 17.97 3.32
C GLU A 49 -11.45 18.73 4.36
N VAL A 50 -10.88 19.82 4.88
CA VAL A 50 -11.50 20.60 5.98
C VAL A 50 -12.82 21.25 5.56
N LYS A 51 -12.90 21.77 4.33
CA LYS A 51 -14.08 22.49 3.83
C LYS A 51 -15.30 21.60 3.66
N THR A 52 -15.14 20.43 3.10
CA THR A 52 -16.24 19.50 2.76
C THR A 52 -16.40 18.36 3.77
N GLY A 53 -15.38 18.14 4.60
CA GLY A 53 -15.33 17.00 5.50
C GLY A 53 -15.13 15.65 4.81
N LYS A 54 -15.00 15.63 3.47
CA LYS A 54 -14.85 14.44 2.68
C LYS A 54 -13.42 13.89 2.70
N PHE A 55 -13.30 12.60 2.47
CA PHE A 55 -12.02 11.90 2.40
C PHE A 55 -11.55 11.70 0.96
N GLY A 56 -10.25 11.83 0.77
CA GLY A 56 -9.51 11.50 -0.42
C GLY A 56 -8.23 10.74 -0.08
N CYS A 57 -7.42 10.41 -1.08
CA CYS A 57 -6.14 9.75 -0.88
C CYS A 57 -5.02 10.42 -1.66
N VAL A 58 -3.85 10.50 -1.04
CA VAL A 58 -2.59 10.93 -1.64
C VAL A 58 -1.57 9.79 -1.65
N ASN A 59 -0.63 9.82 -2.56
CA ASN A 59 0.51 8.92 -2.53
C ASN A 59 1.64 9.46 -1.63
N ARG A 60 2.74 8.70 -1.47
CA ARG A 60 3.92 9.12 -0.68
C ARG A 60 4.54 10.45 -1.13
N LYS A 61 4.33 10.86 -2.38
CA LYS A 61 4.83 12.13 -2.93
C LYS A 61 3.86 13.30 -2.71
N GLY A 62 2.76 13.09 -1.99
CA GLY A 62 1.72 14.10 -1.76
C GLY A 62 0.79 14.33 -2.95
N LYS A 63 0.95 13.57 -4.05
CA LYS A 63 0.04 13.69 -5.20
C LYS A 63 -1.33 13.11 -4.86
N VAL A 64 -2.38 13.88 -5.12
CA VAL A 64 -3.77 13.44 -4.98
C VAL A 64 -4.08 12.36 -6.01
N ILE A 65 -4.44 11.19 -5.54
CA ILE A 65 -4.85 10.03 -6.35
C ILE A 65 -6.38 9.89 -6.33
N VAL A 66 -6.99 10.10 -5.16
CA VAL A 66 -8.45 10.12 -4.99
C VAL A 66 -8.84 11.50 -4.49
N LYS A 67 -9.69 12.20 -5.25
CA LYS A 67 -10.24 13.49 -4.83
C LYS A 67 -11.14 13.29 -3.59
N PRO A 68 -11.29 14.31 -2.72
CA PRO A 68 -12.12 14.20 -1.52
C PRO A 68 -13.61 14.16 -1.87
N THR A 69 -14.13 12.99 -2.15
CA THR A 69 -15.52 12.74 -2.58
C THR A 69 -16.27 11.74 -1.73
N TYR A 70 -15.54 10.99 -0.90
CA TYR A 70 -16.10 9.94 -0.05
C TYR A 70 -16.35 10.45 1.37
N ASP A 71 -17.42 9.96 2.00
CA ASP A 71 -17.72 10.22 3.41
C ASP A 71 -16.75 9.48 4.33
N PHE A 72 -16.28 8.32 3.87
CA PHE A 72 -15.27 7.54 4.56
C PHE A 72 -14.45 6.70 3.55
N ILE A 73 -13.19 6.51 3.86
CA ILE A 73 -12.28 5.58 3.16
C ILE A 73 -11.57 4.78 4.23
N ASP A 74 -11.67 3.46 4.17
CA ASP A 74 -10.99 2.57 5.11
C ASP A 74 -9.52 2.33 4.71
N THR A 75 -8.83 1.55 5.51
CA THR A 75 -7.45 1.11 5.23
C THR A 75 -7.44 0.17 4.03
N PHE A 76 -6.41 0.28 3.20
CA PHE A 76 -6.21 -0.66 2.09
C PHE A 76 -5.78 -2.03 2.63
N VAL A 77 -6.56 -3.04 2.33
CA VAL A 77 -6.26 -4.45 2.61
C VAL A 77 -6.27 -5.19 1.29
N ASP A 78 -5.24 -5.97 1.03
CA ASP A 78 -5.09 -6.74 -0.23
C ASP A 78 -5.28 -5.90 -1.51
N GLY A 79 -4.88 -4.61 -1.45
CA GLY A 79 -4.96 -3.68 -2.58
C GLY A 79 -6.33 -3.03 -2.79
N LEU A 80 -7.32 -3.30 -1.95
CA LEU A 80 -8.64 -2.69 -1.96
C LEU A 80 -8.92 -1.94 -0.65
N ALA A 81 -9.65 -0.83 -0.74
CA ALA A 81 -10.19 -0.12 0.40
C ALA A 81 -11.71 0.02 0.25
N GLN A 82 -12.40 -0.25 1.33
CA GLN A 82 -13.82 0.06 1.44
C GLN A 82 -14.01 1.57 1.45
N VAL A 83 -15.02 2.04 0.73
CA VAL A 83 -15.41 3.45 0.71
C VAL A 83 -16.89 3.60 0.98
N GLU A 84 -17.24 4.70 1.64
CA GLU A 84 -18.62 5.10 1.88
C GLU A 84 -18.90 6.41 1.16
N LYS A 85 -20.07 6.49 0.54
CA LYS A 85 -20.59 7.71 -0.07
C LYS A 85 -22.11 7.72 0.00
N ASN A 86 -22.67 8.77 0.61
CA ASN A 86 -24.11 8.95 0.78
C ASN A 86 -24.80 7.72 1.45
N GLY A 87 -24.15 7.17 2.49
CA GLY A 87 -24.67 6.01 3.22
C GLY A 87 -24.63 4.70 2.45
N LYS A 88 -23.86 4.61 1.37
CA LYS A 88 -23.65 3.40 0.60
C LYS A 88 -22.16 3.06 0.54
N TYR A 89 -21.86 1.78 0.40
CA TYR A 89 -20.53 1.22 0.41
C TYR A 89 -20.12 0.64 -0.95
N GLY A 90 -18.85 0.72 -1.25
CA GLY A 90 -18.19 0.16 -2.42
C GLY A 90 -16.70 -0.01 -2.14
N TYR A 91 -15.90 -0.27 -3.18
CA TYR A 91 -14.46 -0.51 -3.01
C TYR A 91 -13.65 0.16 -4.12
N ILE A 92 -12.53 0.75 -3.71
CA ILE A 92 -11.52 1.33 -4.61
C ILE A 92 -10.22 0.55 -4.51
N ASN A 93 -9.45 0.55 -5.61
CA ASN A 93 -8.11 -0.03 -5.62
C ASN A 93 -7.03 1.00 -5.26
N SER A 94 -5.79 0.55 -5.17
CA SER A 94 -4.62 1.39 -4.88
C SER A 94 -4.27 2.42 -5.97
N LYS A 95 -4.95 2.38 -7.11
CA LYS A 95 -4.87 3.42 -8.15
C LYS A 95 -5.98 4.46 -8.01
N GLY A 96 -6.84 4.32 -6.99
CA GLY A 96 -7.98 5.21 -6.76
C GLY A 96 -9.18 4.94 -7.68
N LYS A 97 -9.16 3.84 -8.42
CA LYS A 97 -10.27 3.44 -9.28
C LYS A 97 -11.32 2.68 -8.46
N GLU A 98 -12.59 3.04 -8.63
CA GLU A 98 -13.72 2.28 -8.10
C GLU A 98 -13.80 0.93 -8.85
N VAL A 99 -13.57 -0.16 -8.14
CA VAL A 99 -13.59 -1.54 -8.67
C VAL A 99 -14.96 -2.14 -8.48
N ILE A 100 -15.55 -1.87 -7.31
CA ILE A 100 -16.90 -2.28 -6.97
C ILE A 100 -17.67 -1.00 -6.66
N LYS A 101 -18.74 -0.76 -7.41
CA LYS A 101 -19.55 0.46 -7.33
C LYS A 101 -20.09 0.67 -5.93
N VAL A 102 -20.17 1.93 -5.52
CA VAL A 102 -20.78 2.34 -4.27
C VAL A 102 -22.30 2.18 -4.37
N GLN A 103 -22.83 1.04 -3.93
CA GLN A 103 -24.25 0.69 -4.06
C GLN A 103 -24.82 -0.10 -2.89
N TYR A 104 -23.97 -0.74 -2.07
CA TYR A 104 -24.41 -1.62 -0.99
C TYR A 104 -24.79 -0.83 0.25
N LYS A 105 -25.82 -1.26 0.96
CA LYS A 105 -26.23 -0.66 2.23
C LYS A 105 -25.28 -0.96 3.37
N GLN A 106 -24.66 -2.14 3.33
CA GLN A 106 -23.61 -2.55 4.24
C GLN A 106 -22.57 -3.35 3.47
N ALA A 107 -21.32 -3.21 3.86
CA ALA A 107 -20.22 -3.96 3.32
C ALA A 107 -19.12 -4.04 4.37
N ASP A 108 -18.37 -5.14 4.40
CA ASP A 108 -17.22 -5.33 5.26
C ASP A 108 -15.93 -5.19 4.46
N ARG A 109 -14.79 -5.12 5.14
CA ARG A 109 -13.48 -5.18 4.48
C ARG A 109 -13.30 -6.50 3.78
N PHE A 110 -12.50 -6.48 2.73
CA PHE A 110 -11.97 -7.72 2.18
C PHE A 110 -11.08 -8.43 3.20
N SER A 111 -11.33 -9.72 3.39
CA SER A 111 -10.49 -10.62 4.17
C SER A 111 -10.38 -11.92 3.39
N GLU A 112 -9.14 -12.41 3.20
CA GLU A 112 -8.88 -13.64 2.45
C GLU A 112 -9.53 -13.69 1.05
N GLY A 113 -9.63 -12.52 0.41
CA GLY A 113 -10.20 -12.40 -0.94
C GLY A 113 -11.72 -12.24 -1.02
N LEU A 114 -12.43 -12.29 0.10
CA LEU A 114 -13.88 -12.15 0.18
C LEU A 114 -14.29 -10.96 1.04
N ALA A 115 -15.45 -10.39 0.74
CA ALA A 115 -16.11 -9.38 1.58
C ALA A 115 -17.58 -9.70 1.73
N LEU A 116 -18.10 -9.54 2.92
CA LEU A 116 -19.54 -9.65 3.18
C LEU A 116 -20.22 -8.33 2.80
N ILE A 117 -21.28 -8.42 2.01
CA ILE A 117 -22.09 -7.26 1.64
C ILE A 117 -23.57 -7.53 1.90
N GLN A 118 -24.33 -6.45 2.08
CA GLN A 118 -25.79 -6.52 2.13
C GLN A 118 -26.38 -5.99 0.82
N GLU A 119 -27.13 -6.83 0.14
CA GLU A 119 -27.91 -6.50 -1.03
C GLU A 119 -29.41 -6.69 -0.74
N GLY A 120 -30.14 -5.59 -0.64
CA GLY A 120 -31.52 -5.62 -0.18
C GLY A 120 -31.64 -6.08 1.26
N LYS A 121 -32.29 -7.21 1.48
CA LYS A 121 -32.46 -7.86 2.80
C LYS A 121 -31.56 -9.07 3.02
N LYS A 122 -30.70 -9.40 2.03
CA LYS A 122 -29.83 -10.58 2.06
C LYS A 122 -28.37 -10.18 2.22
N TYR A 123 -27.62 -11.00 2.92
CA TYR A 123 -26.17 -10.93 3.00
C TYR A 123 -25.56 -11.96 2.03
N LYS A 124 -24.48 -11.58 1.37
CA LYS A 124 -23.71 -12.46 0.50
C LYS A 124 -22.22 -12.10 0.52
N TYR A 125 -21.39 -13.06 0.19
CA TYR A 125 -19.97 -12.81 -0.03
C TYR A 125 -19.75 -12.46 -1.49
N ILE A 126 -18.85 -11.52 -1.70
CA ILE A 126 -18.32 -11.13 -3.01
C ILE A 126 -16.81 -11.30 -3.02
N ASP A 127 -16.25 -11.60 -4.18
CA ASP A 127 -14.83 -11.62 -4.43
C ASP A 127 -14.33 -10.30 -5.04
N LYS A 128 -13.06 -10.25 -5.41
CA LYS A 128 -12.40 -9.04 -5.98
C LYS A 128 -12.63 -8.87 -7.49
N THR A 129 -13.27 -9.81 -8.15
CA THR A 129 -13.48 -9.82 -9.61
C THR A 129 -14.86 -9.30 -10.01
#